data_7e4e7c1e1b22f34736853536e085e3d7
#
_entry.id   7e4e7c1e1b22f34736853536e085e3d7
#
_cell.length_a   1.000
_cell.length_b   1.000
_cell.length_c   1.000
_cell.angle_alpha   90.00
_cell.angle_beta   90.00
_cell.angle_gamma   90.00
#
_symmetry.space_group_name_H-M   'P 1'
#
loop_
_entity.id
_entity.type
_entity.pdbx_description
1 polymer ?
#
loop_
_entity_poly.entity_id
_entity_poly.type
_entity_poly.pdbx_seq_one_letter_code
_entity_poly.pdbx_strand_id
1 'polypeptide(L)'
;MSANFDAKGYYQVLEVPPNAPLSLIKQQYYSRAKFWHPDHNDNPDAVEIFQKISVAYNILKDQKKRLKYDLLSLIYNNHDFPDMEALNPYKNQSGKDDAALRVLKQRRVTAFFSGFTKKETKDICNYAEAKDMVVSTSVANWLKGWWSLSAFIENIKALKFNYNAVQAADEDNFKLLIHNAVAYESNNRKDFAWVYAKQALLLVKSNGREKKLLRTFIDILDYH
;
A
#
# COMPACT_ATOMS: atom_id res chain seq x y z
N MET A 1 9.54 9.49 7.26
CA MET A 1 9.17 9.75 5.84
C MET A 1 8.06 10.77 5.84
N SER A 2 8.18 11.89 5.10
CA SER A 2 7.03 12.77 4.84
C SER A 2 6.09 11.98 3.92
N ALA A 3 4.95 11.53 4.44
CA ALA A 3 3.95 10.87 3.65
C ALA A 3 3.50 11.84 2.54
N ASN A 4 3.67 11.44 1.29
CA ASN A 4 3.15 12.20 0.17
C ASN A 4 1.63 11.97 0.14
N PHE A 5 0.87 12.89 0.74
CA PHE A 5 -0.59 12.76 0.87
C PHE A 5 -1.36 13.07 -0.42
N ASP A 6 -0.67 13.25 -1.52
CA ASP A 6 -1.24 13.58 -2.84
C ASP A 6 -0.42 12.90 -3.95
N ALA A 7 -0.49 11.57 -3.99
CA ALA A 7 0.36 10.75 -4.86
C ALA A 7 0.26 11.11 -6.35
N LYS A 8 -0.94 11.46 -6.83
CA LYS A 8 -1.20 11.89 -8.23
C LYS A 8 -1.27 13.41 -8.40
N GLY A 9 -1.09 14.20 -7.34
CA GLY A 9 -1.18 15.64 -7.39
C GLY A 9 -2.59 16.20 -7.59
N TYR A 10 -3.65 15.45 -7.23
CA TYR A 10 -5.04 15.90 -7.45
C TYR A 10 -5.40 17.13 -6.62
N TYR A 11 -4.95 17.20 -5.37
CA TYR A 11 -5.13 18.41 -4.55
C TYR A 11 -4.30 19.58 -5.07
N GLN A 12 -3.07 19.30 -5.51
CA GLN A 12 -2.18 20.31 -6.10
C GLN A 12 -2.77 20.87 -7.41
N VAL A 13 -3.29 20.01 -8.28
CA VAL A 13 -3.92 20.42 -9.56
C VAL A 13 -5.12 21.34 -9.33
N LEU A 14 -5.91 21.12 -8.27
CA LEU A 14 -7.02 22.01 -7.91
C LEU A 14 -6.61 23.17 -6.99
N GLU A 15 -5.33 23.29 -6.61
CA GLU A 15 -4.83 24.32 -5.68
C GLU A 15 -5.58 24.34 -4.35
N VAL A 16 -5.89 23.16 -3.80
CA VAL A 16 -6.58 23.02 -2.50
C VAL A 16 -5.75 22.19 -1.53
N PRO A 17 -5.84 22.44 -0.22
CA PRO A 17 -5.18 21.58 0.75
C PRO A 17 -5.86 20.20 0.84
N PRO A 18 -5.14 19.13 1.25
CA PRO A 18 -5.70 17.79 1.36
C PRO A 18 -6.87 17.62 2.34
N ASN A 19 -7.11 18.60 3.22
CA ASN A 19 -8.25 18.64 4.15
C ASN A 19 -9.38 19.59 3.68
N ALA A 20 -9.32 20.06 2.42
CA ALA A 20 -10.30 21.00 1.88
C ALA A 20 -11.73 20.46 1.97
N PRO A 21 -12.72 21.28 2.36
CA PRO A 21 -14.13 20.92 2.29
C PRO A 21 -14.59 20.82 0.82
N LEU A 22 -15.65 20.06 0.58
CA LEU A 22 -16.19 19.85 -0.78
C LEU A 22 -16.57 21.16 -1.48
N SER A 23 -17.05 22.14 -0.73
CA SER A 23 -17.39 23.49 -1.25
C SER A 23 -16.17 24.17 -1.88
N LEU A 24 -15.01 24.13 -1.23
CA LEU A 24 -13.77 24.70 -1.74
C LEU A 24 -13.27 23.93 -2.98
N ILE A 25 -13.35 22.58 -2.96
CA ILE A 25 -13.00 21.75 -4.12
C ILE A 25 -13.85 22.12 -5.34
N LYS A 26 -15.17 22.29 -5.16
CA LYS A 26 -16.08 22.73 -6.23
C LYS A 26 -15.74 24.12 -6.74
N GLN A 27 -15.54 25.07 -5.83
CA GLN A 27 -15.19 26.47 -6.19
C GLN A 27 -13.92 26.52 -7.02
N GLN A 28 -12.86 25.85 -6.59
CA GLN A 28 -11.58 25.84 -7.30
C GLN A 28 -11.68 25.12 -8.65
N TYR A 29 -12.43 24.01 -8.70
CA TYR A 29 -12.69 23.34 -9.97
C TYR A 29 -13.31 24.29 -11.01
N TYR A 30 -14.42 24.97 -10.66
CA TYR A 30 -15.10 25.85 -11.61
C TYR A 30 -14.20 27.03 -12.03
N SER A 31 -13.48 27.63 -11.09
CA SER A 31 -12.53 28.71 -11.40
C SER A 31 -11.45 28.26 -12.39
N ARG A 32 -10.80 27.14 -12.10
CA ARG A 32 -9.71 26.63 -12.94
C ARG A 32 -10.19 26.07 -14.28
N ALA A 33 -11.32 25.36 -14.28
CA ALA A 33 -11.92 24.82 -15.50
C ALA A 33 -12.32 25.93 -16.47
N LYS A 34 -12.86 27.06 -15.94
CA LYS A 34 -13.16 28.23 -16.76
C LYS A 34 -11.91 28.89 -17.34
N PHE A 35 -10.85 29.00 -16.55
CA PHE A 35 -9.58 29.60 -16.98
C PHE A 35 -8.85 28.74 -18.03
N TRP A 36 -8.84 27.42 -17.84
CA TRP A 36 -8.14 26.47 -18.71
C TRP A 36 -9.04 25.82 -19.79
N HIS A 37 -10.23 26.40 -20.03
CA HIS A 37 -11.12 25.88 -21.06
C HIS A 37 -10.51 26.05 -22.45
N PRO A 38 -10.41 24.98 -23.28
CA PRO A 38 -9.73 25.06 -24.58
C PRO A 38 -10.39 26.05 -25.58
N ASP A 39 -11.70 26.33 -25.42
CA ASP A 39 -12.39 27.30 -26.29
C ASP A 39 -12.02 28.75 -25.95
N HIS A 40 -11.42 29.02 -24.81
CA HIS A 40 -11.11 30.36 -24.34
C HIS A 40 -9.67 30.57 -23.93
N ASN A 41 -8.82 29.54 -24.12
CA ASN A 41 -7.42 29.59 -23.74
C ASN A 41 -6.55 29.01 -24.87
N ASP A 42 -5.81 29.89 -25.56
CA ASP A 42 -4.96 29.55 -26.70
C ASP A 42 -3.62 28.89 -26.27
N ASN A 43 -3.41 28.62 -24.97
CA ASN A 43 -2.21 27.96 -24.51
C ASN A 43 -2.20 26.50 -25.05
N PRO A 44 -1.10 26.03 -25.67
CA PRO A 44 -1.01 24.67 -26.21
C PRO A 44 -1.23 23.59 -25.14
N ASP A 45 -0.96 23.88 -23.86
CA ASP A 45 -1.14 22.95 -22.75
C ASP A 45 -2.56 23.00 -22.16
N ALA A 46 -3.46 23.89 -22.64
CA ALA A 46 -4.79 24.10 -22.04
C ALA A 46 -5.63 22.82 -22.00
N VAL A 47 -5.61 22.04 -23.08
CA VAL A 47 -6.35 20.76 -23.16
C VAL A 47 -5.86 19.77 -22.11
N GLU A 48 -4.54 19.61 -21.99
CA GLU A 48 -3.94 18.67 -21.01
C GLU A 48 -4.23 19.10 -19.56
N ILE A 49 -4.07 20.40 -19.27
CA ILE A 49 -4.34 20.95 -17.93
C ILE A 49 -5.83 20.81 -17.57
N PHE A 50 -6.72 21.11 -18.50
CA PHE A 50 -8.16 20.96 -18.31
C PHE A 50 -8.54 19.50 -18.02
N GLN A 51 -7.95 18.54 -18.73
CA GLN A 51 -8.15 17.12 -18.47
C GLN A 51 -7.68 16.73 -17.05
N LYS A 52 -6.49 17.18 -16.64
CA LYS A 52 -5.97 16.93 -15.26
C LYS A 52 -6.89 17.51 -14.20
N ILE A 53 -7.39 18.74 -14.39
CA ILE A 53 -8.37 19.39 -13.49
C ILE A 53 -9.65 18.57 -13.38
N SER A 54 -10.17 18.10 -14.53
CA SER A 54 -11.41 17.31 -14.58
C SER A 54 -11.27 15.95 -13.90
N VAL A 55 -10.15 15.24 -14.10
CA VAL A 55 -9.83 13.97 -13.43
C VAL A 55 -9.73 14.19 -11.92
N ALA A 56 -8.97 15.18 -11.48
CA ALA A 56 -8.81 15.50 -10.06
C ALA A 56 -10.15 15.77 -9.39
N TYR A 57 -11.00 16.59 -10.02
CA TYR A 57 -12.34 16.89 -9.50
C TYR A 57 -13.23 15.64 -9.44
N ASN A 58 -13.20 14.79 -10.45
CA ASN A 58 -14.02 13.56 -10.49
C ASN A 58 -13.68 12.59 -9.35
N ILE A 59 -12.44 12.55 -8.91
CA ILE A 59 -12.01 11.76 -7.75
C ILE A 59 -12.37 12.47 -6.44
N LEU A 60 -12.05 13.76 -6.31
CA LEU A 60 -12.15 14.47 -5.04
C LEU A 60 -13.56 14.93 -4.68
N LYS A 61 -14.49 15.05 -5.65
CA LYS A 61 -15.89 15.38 -5.39
C LYS A 61 -16.70 14.27 -4.72
N ASP A 62 -16.30 13.02 -4.94
CA ASP A 62 -16.94 11.84 -4.38
C ASP A 62 -16.23 11.42 -3.09
N GLN A 63 -16.96 11.37 -1.98
CA GLN A 63 -16.38 11.09 -0.66
C GLN A 63 -15.70 9.71 -0.62
N LYS A 64 -16.29 8.68 -1.25
CA LYS A 64 -15.71 7.33 -1.24
C LYS A 64 -14.45 7.26 -2.11
N LYS A 65 -14.50 7.81 -3.33
CA LYS A 65 -13.32 7.87 -4.23
C LYS A 65 -12.19 8.66 -3.61
N ARG A 66 -12.49 9.82 -3.00
CA ARG A 66 -11.52 10.65 -2.28
C ARG A 66 -10.87 9.90 -1.13
N LEU A 67 -11.66 9.18 -0.33
CA LEU A 67 -11.14 8.42 0.81
C LEU A 67 -10.25 7.27 0.38
N LYS A 68 -10.61 6.53 -0.68
CA LYS A 68 -9.75 5.51 -1.28
C LYS A 68 -8.44 6.11 -1.80
N TYR A 69 -8.53 7.22 -2.52
CA TYR A 69 -7.36 7.95 -3.00
C TYR A 69 -6.44 8.37 -1.86
N ASP A 70 -7.00 8.96 -0.80
CA ASP A 70 -6.24 9.38 0.38
C ASP A 70 -5.55 8.20 1.07
N LEU A 71 -6.24 7.04 1.22
CA LEU A 71 -5.66 5.83 1.79
C LEU A 71 -4.54 5.27 0.92
N LEU A 72 -4.74 5.16 -0.39
CA LEU A 72 -3.71 4.66 -1.30
C LEU A 72 -2.51 5.61 -1.38
N SER A 73 -2.73 6.92 -1.26
CA SER A 73 -1.64 7.91 -1.20
C SER A 73 -0.76 7.80 0.05
N LEU A 74 -1.21 7.09 1.11
CA LEU A 74 -0.35 6.77 2.26
C LEU A 74 0.74 5.75 1.92
N ILE A 75 0.50 4.89 0.93
CA ILE A 75 1.32 3.70 0.66
C ILE A 75 1.98 3.69 -0.72
N TYR A 76 1.46 4.46 -1.68
CA TYR A 76 1.95 4.56 -3.05
C TYR A 76 2.45 5.96 -3.39
N ASN A 77 3.45 6.01 -4.27
CA ASN A 77 3.92 7.23 -4.91
C ASN A 77 3.29 7.38 -6.30
N ASN A 78 3.54 8.50 -6.97
CA ASN A 78 2.99 8.77 -8.30
C ASN A 78 3.28 7.67 -9.34
N HIS A 79 4.50 7.10 -9.32
CA HIS A 79 4.92 6.06 -10.29
C HIS A 79 4.24 4.72 -10.06
N ASP A 80 4.00 4.36 -8.79
CA ASP A 80 3.49 3.05 -8.39
C ASP A 80 1.99 3.08 -8.03
N PHE A 81 1.32 4.24 -8.23
CA PHE A 81 -0.08 4.40 -7.86
C PHE A 81 -0.97 3.55 -8.77
N PRO A 82 -1.73 2.60 -8.21
CA PRO A 82 -2.53 1.68 -8.99
C PRO A 82 -3.76 2.35 -9.61
N ASP A 83 -4.33 1.69 -10.61
CA ASP A 83 -5.67 2.04 -11.08
C ASP A 83 -6.69 1.68 -9.98
N MET A 84 -7.41 2.68 -9.50
CA MET A 84 -8.37 2.51 -8.40
C MET A 84 -9.61 1.70 -8.78
N GLU A 85 -9.95 1.66 -10.08
CA GLU A 85 -11.12 0.93 -10.59
C GLU A 85 -10.78 -0.53 -10.89
N ALA A 86 -9.51 -0.84 -11.18
CA ALA A 86 -9.01 -2.18 -11.48
C ALA A 86 -8.16 -2.79 -10.34
N LEU A 87 -8.29 -2.27 -9.11
CA LEU A 87 -7.48 -2.72 -7.99
C LEU A 87 -7.88 -4.12 -7.53
N ASN A 88 -6.94 -5.06 -7.61
CA ASN A 88 -7.14 -6.43 -7.18
C ASN A 88 -6.49 -6.69 -5.81
N PRO A 89 -7.16 -7.41 -4.90
CA PRO A 89 -6.56 -7.75 -3.62
C PRO A 89 -5.45 -8.80 -3.78
N TYR A 90 -4.44 -8.69 -2.92
CA TYR A 90 -3.47 -9.77 -2.77
C TYR A 90 -4.14 -10.99 -2.14
N LYS A 91 -3.74 -12.16 -2.60
CA LYS A 91 -4.24 -13.47 -2.16
C LYS A 91 -3.13 -14.28 -1.49
N ASN A 92 -3.49 -15.36 -0.82
CA ASN A 92 -2.52 -16.28 -0.27
C ASN A 92 -1.77 -17.06 -1.37
N GLN A 93 -0.79 -17.87 -1.00
CA GLN A 93 0.01 -18.67 -1.94
C GLN A 93 -0.83 -19.64 -2.79
N SER A 94 -2.01 -20.03 -2.30
CA SER A 94 -2.96 -20.89 -3.02
C SER A 94 -3.93 -20.10 -3.93
N GLY A 95 -3.76 -18.77 -4.05
CA GLY A 95 -4.63 -17.89 -4.86
C GLY A 95 -6.02 -17.66 -4.26
N LYS A 96 -6.22 -17.97 -2.97
CA LYS A 96 -7.50 -17.77 -2.25
C LYS A 96 -7.51 -16.48 -1.45
N ASP A 97 -8.71 -15.95 -1.27
CA ASP A 97 -8.94 -14.85 -0.34
C ASP A 97 -8.67 -15.31 1.10
N ASP A 98 -7.93 -14.51 1.84
CA ASP A 98 -7.55 -14.80 3.22
C ASP A 98 -7.53 -13.49 4.03
N ALA A 99 -8.15 -13.50 5.20
CA ALA A 99 -8.27 -12.32 6.05
C ALA A 99 -7.04 -12.04 6.92
N ALA A 100 -6.06 -12.94 6.90
CA ALA A 100 -4.90 -12.91 7.79
C ALA A 100 -3.56 -12.85 7.04
N LEU A 101 -3.54 -12.27 5.84
CA LEU A 101 -2.32 -12.13 5.06
C LEU A 101 -1.32 -11.18 5.72
N ARG A 102 -0.06 -11.49 5.55
CA ARG A 102 1.09 -10.68 5.96
C ARG A 102 2.21 -10.76 4.96
N VAL A 103 3.11 -9.78 4.99
CA VAL A 103 4.37 -9.83 4.24
C VAL A 103 5.41 -10.56 5.08
N LEU A 104 5.90 -11.67 4.55
CA LEU A 104 7.01 -12.42 5.12
C LEU A 104 8.30 -12.01 4.43
N LYS A 105 9.27 -11.51 5.19
CA LYS A 105 10.63 -11.28 4.72
C LYS A 105 11.51 -12.45 5.10
N GLN A 106 12.20 -13.03 4.14
CA GLN A 106 13.10 -14.14 4.37
C GLN A 106 14.50 -13.85 3.84
N ARG A 107 15.50 -14.39 4.53
CA ARG A 107 16.90 -14.28 4.15
C ARG A 107 17.46 -15.68 3.91
N ARG A 108 17.94 -15.91 2.69
CA ARG A 108 18.63 -17.14 2.28
C ARG A 108 20.11 -16.87 2.13
N VAL A 109 20.93 -17.72 2.75
CA VAL A 109 22.39 -17.72 2.63
C VAL A 109 22.80 -18.98 1.90
N THR A 110 23.62 -18.84 0.85
CA THR A 110 24.22 -19.97 0.14
C THR A 110 25.73 -19.79 0.16
N ALA A 111 26.45 -20.72 0.77
CA ALA A 111 27.90 -20.68 0.89
C ALA A 111 28.55 -21.37 -0.32
N PHE A 112 29.73 -20.85 -0.70
CA PHE A 112 30.64 -21.40 -1.67
C PHE A 112 32.01 -21.50 -1.03
N PHE A 113 32.92 -22.22 -1.68
CA PHE A 113 34.30 -22.37 -1.20
C PHE A 113 35.04 -21.03 -1.05
N SER A 114 34.71 -20.06 -1.90
CA SER A 114 35.33 -18.73 -1.93
C SER A 114 34.51 -17.65 -1.23
N GLY A 115 33.33 -17.96 -0.61
CA GLY A 115 32.48 -16.98 0.02
C GLY A 115 31.02 -17.41 0.18
N PHE A 116 30.10 -16.45 0.15
CA PHE A 116 28.66 -16.73 0.24
C PHE A 116 27.85 -15.71 -0.57
N THR A 117 26.64 -16.10 -0.96
CA THR A 117 25.59 -15.18 -1.44
C THR A 117 24.47 -15.05 -0.43
N LYS A 118 23.88 -13.86 -0.37
CA LYS A 118 22.75 -13.53 0.50
C LYS A 118 21.61 -12.98 -0.35
N LYS A 119 20.45 -13.62 -0.28
CA LYS A 119 19.25 -13.20 -0.99
C LYS A 119 18.14 -12.94 0.02
N GLU A 120 17.50 -11.79 -0.08
CA GLU A 120 16.28 -11.49 0.66
C GLU A 120 15.08 -11.63 -0.29
N THR A 121 14.00 -12.23 0.19
CA THR A 121 12.73 -12.37 -0.50
C THR A 121 11.61 -11.78 0.35
N LYS A 122 10.57 -11.31 -0.33
CA LYS A 122 9.32 -10.86 0.29
C LYS A 122 8.20 -11.66 -0.33
N ASP A 123 7.42 -12.33 0.51
CA ASP A 123 6.31 -13.18 0.09
C ASP A 123 5.05 -12.76 0.84
N ILE A 124 3.90 -12.83 0.19
CA ILE A 124 2.60 -12.59 0.82
C ILE A 124 2.00 -13.94 1.15
N CYS A 125 1.69 -14.17 2.42
CA CYS A 125 1.23 -15.45 2.93
C CYS A 125 0.43 -15.28 4.23
N ASN A 126 -0.34 -16.30 4.60
CA ASN A 126 -0.97 -16.37 5.92
C ASN A 126 0.02 -16.92 6.97
N TYR A 127 -0.42 -17.02 8.22
CA TYR A 127 0.45 -17.46 9.32
C TYR A 127 0.95 -18.90 9.15
N ALA A 128 0.10 -19.82 8.68
CA ALA A 128 0.46 -21.21 8.48
C ALA A 128 1.50 -21.35 7.36
N GLU A 129 1.24 -20.74 6.21
CA GLU A 129 2.17 -20.68 5.09
C GLU A 129 3.50 -20.03 5.49
N ALA A 130 3.46 -18.93 6.26
CA ALA A 130 4.66 -18.24 6.75
C ALA A 130 5.53 -19.17 7.62
N LYS A 131 4.91 -19.96 8.50
CA LYS A 131 5.61 -20.92 9.35
C LYS A 131 6.32 -21.99 8.52
N ASP A 132 5.64 -22.57 7.54
CA ASP A 132 6.21 -23.59 6.65
C ASP A 132 7.34 -23.04 5.80
N MET A 133 7.18 -21.82 5.27
CA MET A 133 8.20 -21.13 4.49
C MET A 133 9.46 -20.82 5.33
N VAL A 134 9.29 -20.37 6.59
CA VAL A 134 10.42 -20.12 7.49
C VAL A 134 11.15 -21.40 7.82
N VAL A 135 10.43 -22.49 8.08
CA VAL A 135 11.04 -23.81 8.35
C VAL A 135 11.84 -24.28 7.11
N SER A 136 11.23 -24.27 5.93
CA SER A 136 11.89 -24.71 4.70
C SER A 136 13.13 -23.87 4.34
N THR A 137 13.04 -22.55 4.48
CA THR A 137 14.18 -21.63 4.25
C THR A 137 15.27 -21.83 5.30
N SER A 138 14.90 -22.08 6.54
CA SER A 138 15.86 -22.34 7.63
C SER A 138 16.60 -23.67 7.42
N VAL A 139 15.90 -24.71 6.97
CA VAL A 139 16.51 -25.99 6.59
C VAL A 139 17.46 -25.80 5.40
N ALA A 140 17.05 -25.05 4.37
CA ALA A 140 17.91 -24.76 3.22
C ALA A 140 19.18 -23.98 3.62
N ASN A 141 19.04 -22.99 4.51
CA ASN A 141 20.16 -22.25 5.08
C ASN A 141 21.08 -23.17 5.88
N TRP A 142 20.51 -24.06 6.69
CA TRP A 142 21.27 -25.01 7.48
C TRP A 142 22.05 -26.00 6.61
N LEU A 143 21.47 -26.47 5.51
CA LEU A 143 22.15 -27.40 4.60
C LEU A 143 23.22 -26.74 3.75
N LYS A 144 23.06 -25.47 3.36
CA LYS A 144 23.90 -24.78 2.35
C LYS A 144 24.79 -23.66 2.92
N GLY A 145 24.66 -23.34 4.21
CA GLY A 145 25.27 -22.17 4.84
C GLY A 145 26.60 -22.43 5.58
N TRP A 146 27.15 -23.68 5.58
CA TRP A 146 28.22 -24.07 6.51
C TRP A 146 29.63 -24.12 5.90
N TRP A 147 29.77 -23.88 4.61
CA TRP A 147 31.05 -24.19 3.86
C TRP A 147 32.18 -23.18 4.10
N SER A 148 31.94 -22.07 4.81
CA SER A 148 32.98 -21.14 5.23
C SER A 148 32.64 -20.49 6.56
N LEU A 149 33.64 -20.01 7.33
CA LEU A 149 33.41 -19.35 8.63
C LEU A 149 32.58 -18.08 8.50
N SER A 150 32.80 -17.29 7.43
CA SER A 150 32.02 -16.09 7.14
C SER A 150 30.55 -16.40 6.83
N ALA A 151 30.32 -17.45 6.06
CA ALA A 151 28.97 -17.93 5.75
C ALA A 151 28.26 -18.49 6.98
N PHE A 152 28.97 -19.15 7.90
CA PHE A 152 28.43 -19.64 9.15
C PHE A 152 27.82 -18.49 10.00
N ILE A 153 28.56 -17.39 10.18
CA ILE A 153 28.08 -16.23 10.94
C ILE A 153 26.85 -15.60 10.27
N GLU A 154 26.87 -15.43 8.95
CA GLU A 154 25.72 -14.86 8.21
C GLU A 154 24.53 -15.82 8.21
N ASN A 155 24.75 -17.13 8.22
CA ASN A 155 23.68 -18.12 8.34
C ASN A 155 22.97 -18.04 9.68
N ILE A 156 23.70 -17.92 10.79
CA ILE A 156 23.08 -17.71 12.12
C ILE A 156 22.26 -16.43 12.14
N LYS A 157 22.78 -15.33 11.56
CA LYS A 157 22.02 -14.08 11.44
C LYS A 157 20.75 -14.24 10.61
N ALA A 158 20.82 -14.99 9.50
CA ALA A 158 19.69 -15.27 8.64
C ALA A 158 18.61 -16.13 9.34
N LEU A 159 19.03 -17.17 10.09
CA LEU A 159 18.11 -17.99 10.89
C LEU A 159 17.37 -17.16 11.93
N LYS A 160 18.08 -16.32 12.68
CA LYS A 160 17.47 -15.41 13.67
C LYS A 160 16.53 -14.40 12.99
N PHE A 161 16.92 -13.85 11.85
CA PHE A 161 16.07 -12.93 11.08
C PHE A 161 14.78 -13.62 10.62
N ASN A 162 14.88 -14.81 10.02
CA ASN A 162 13.72 -15.56 9.51
C ASN A 162 12.75 -15.95 10.63
N TYR A 163 13.27 -16.37 11.79
CA TYR A 163 12.44 -16.68 12.96
C TYR A 163 11.63 -15.47 13.45
N ASN A 164 12.26 -14.31 13.51
CA ASN A 164 11.61 -13.07 13.98
C ASN A 164 10.65 -12.47 12.91
N ALA A 165 10.88 -12.75 11.63
CA ALA A 165 10.08 -12.19 10.54
C ALA A 165 8.59 -12.59 10.57
N VAL A 166 8.26 -13.75 11.14
CA VAL A 166 6.87 -14.23 11.29
C VAL A 166 6.05 -13.32 12.22
N GLN A 167 6.71 -12.61 13.14
CA GLN A 167 6.04 -11.79 14.17
C GLN A 167 6.16 -10.28 13.91
N ALA A 168 6.93 -9.85 12.91
CA ALA A 168 7.19 -8.45 12.67
C ALA A 168 6.00 -7.74 12.02
N ALA A 169 5.38 -6.81 12.76
CA ALA A 169 4.55 -5.78 12.17
C ALA A 169 5.47 -4.67 11.65
N ASP A 170 5.51 -4.46 10.35
CA ASP A 170 6.34 -3.45 9.70
C ASP A 170 5.57 -2.63 8.66
N GLU A 171 6.26 -1.70 8.03
CA GLU A 171 5.69 -0.83 6.98
C GLU A 171 5.11 -1.64 5.80
N ASP A 172 5.72 -2.78 5.43
CA ASP A 172 5.22 -3.60 4.32
C ASP A 172 3.88 -4.25 4.68
N ASN A 173 3.68 -4.67 5.95
CA ASN A 173 2.39 -5.17 6.42
C ASN A 173 1.33 -4.07 6.39
N PHE A 174 1.66 -2.86 6.82
CA PHE A 174 0.73 -1.73 6.75
C PHE A 174 0.30 -1.45 5.30
N LYS A 175 1.26 -1.44 4.36
CA LYS A 175 0.98 -1.27 2.92
C LYS A 175 0.06 -2.36 2.38
N LEU A 176 0.34 -3.63 2.70
CA LEU A 176 -0.51 -4.76 2.31
C LEU A 176 -1.94 -4.60 2.83
N LEU A 177 -2.10 -4.24 4.11
CA LEU A 177 -3.40 -4.13 4.75
C LEU A 177 -4.24 -2.99 4.16
N ILE A 178 -3.65 -1.82 3.91
CA ILE A 178 -4.33 -0.70 3.25
C ILE A 178 -4.73 -1.08 1.82
N HIS A 179 -3.79 -1.66 1.05
CA HIS A 179 -4.09 -2.09 -0.32
C HIS A 179 -5.27 -3.04 -0.35
N ASN A 180 -5.24 -4.12 0.44
CA ASN A 180 -6.30 -5.11 0.47
C ASN A 180 -7.62 -4.52 0.98
N ALA A 181 -7.62 -3.63 1.97
CA ALA A 181 -8.84 -2.97 2.43
C ALA A 181 -9.55 -2.22 1.31
N VAL A 182 -8.79 -1.42 0.53
CA VAL A 182 -9.33 -0.67 -0.60
C VAL A 182 -9.73 -1.58 -1.77
N ALA A 183 -8.91 -2.59 -2.08
CA ALA A 183 -9.15 -3.52 -3.17
C ALA A 183 -10.41 -4.38 -2.93
N TYR A 184 -10.58 -4.92 -1.73
CA TYR A 184 -11.79 -5.70 -1.40
C TYR A 184 -13.05 -4.83 -1.40
N GLU A 185 -12.97 -3.58 -0.94
CA GLU A 185 -14.12 -2.65 -1.03
C GLU A 185 -14.47 -2.37 -2.49
N SER A 186 -13.48 -2.13 -3.36
CA SER A 186 -13.68 -1.91 -4.80
C SER A 186 -14.31 -3.13 -5.49
N ASN A 187 -14.05 -4.34 -4.99
CA ASN A 187 -14.63 -5.60 -5.46
C ASN A 187 -15.91 -6.00 -4.70
N ASN A 188 -16.55 -5.07 -3.98
CA ASN A 188 -17.79 -5.26 -3.22
C ASN A 188 -17.72 -6.34 -2.11
N ARG A 189 -16.52 -6.65 -1.62
CA ARG A 189 -16.26 -7.59 -0.52
C ARG A 189 -15.99 -6.80 0.77
N LYS A 190 -17.05 -6.20 1.31
CA LYS A 190 -16.97 -5.33 2.49
C LYS A 190 -16.51 -6.06 3.76
N ASP A 191 -16.84 -7.35 3.89
CA ASP A 191 -16.38 -8.24 4.95
C ASP A 191 -14.84 -8.24 5.08
N PHE A 192 -14.15 -8.53 3.99
CA PHE A 192 -12.69 -8.51 3.96
C PHE A 192 -12.12 -7.09 4.07
N ALA A 193 -12.74 -6.11 3.39
CA ALA A 193 -12.30 -4.72 3.47
C ALA A 193 -12.28 -4.22 4.92
N TRP A 194 -13.32 -4.52 5.69
CA TRP A 194 -13.43 -4.16 7.10
C TRP A 194 -12.34 -4.83 7.96
N VAL A 195 -12.13 -6.13 7.80
CA VAL A 195 -11.12 -6.88 8.56
C VAL A 195 -9.72 -6.31 8.30
N TYR A 196 -9.38 -6.04 7.03
CA TYR A 196 -8.10 -5.45 6.66
C TYR A 196 -7.93 -4.03 7.20
N ALA A 197 -8.96 -3.18 7.12
CA ALA A 197 -8.92 -1.82 7.66
C ALA A 197 -8.75 -1.82 9.19
N LYS A 198 -9.42 -2.72 9.92
CA LYS A 198 -9.25 -2.88 11.38
C LYS A 198 -7.83 -3.33 11.73
N GLN A 199 -7.27 -4.28 11.00
CA GLN A 199 -5.87 -4.71 11.21
C GLN A 199 -4.88 -3.57 10.91
N ALA A 200 -5.08 -2.80 9.83
CA ALA A 200 -4.25 -1.63 9.53
C ALA A 200 -4.32 -0.60 10.66
N LEU A 201 -5.51 -0.35 11.22
CA LEU A 201 -5.72 0.59 12.32
C LEU A 201 -4.92 0.21 13.58
N LEU A 202 -4.72 -1.09 13.84
CA LEU A 202 -3.91 -1.57 14.97
C LEU A 202 -2.41 -1.26 14.81
N LEU A 203 -1.92 -1.14 13.58
CA LEU A 203 -0.52 -0.81 13.30
C LEU A 203 -0.22 0.70 13.40
N VAL A 204 -1.24 1.56 13.36
CA VAL A 204 -1.05 3.01 13.42
C VAL A 204 -0.79 3.45 14.86
N LYS A 205 0.45 3.86 15.15
CA LYS A 205 0.88 4.30 16.49
C LYS A 205 0.46 5.74 16.82
N SER A 206 0.34 6.61 15.80
CA SER A 206 -0.01 8.03 16.00
C SER A 206 -1.51 8.27 15.91
N ASN A 207 -2.00 9.35 16.53
CA ASN A 207 -3.38 9.83 16.36
C ASN A 207 -3.52 10.75 15.13
N GLY A 208 -2.66 10.61 14.15
CA GLY A 208 -2.57 11.45 12.98
C GLY A 208 -3.65 11.21 11.92
N ARG A 209 -3.38 11.74 10.72
CA ARG A 209 -4.28 11.66 9.55
C ARG A 209 -4.61 10.22 9.16
N GLU A 210 -3.63 9.32 9.21
CA GLU A 210 -3.80 7.90 8.84
C GLU A 210 -4.90 7.23 9.68
N LYS A 211 -4.87 7.46 10.99
CA LYS A 211 -5.88 6.90 11.92
C LYS A 211 -7.27 7.45 11.65
N LYS A 212 -7.36 8.75 11.34
CA LYS A 212 -8.65 9.39 10.98
C LYS A 212 -9.20 8.81 9.68
N LEU A 213 -8.38 8.67 8.63
CA LEU A 213 -8.79 8.09 7.35
C LEU A 213 -9.30 6.66 7.52
N LEU A 214 -8.56 5.82 8.25
CA LEU A 214 -8.95 4.44 8.51
C LEU A 214 -10.25 4.33 9.30
N ARG A 215 -10.45 5.15 10.32
CA ARG A 215 -11.72 5.18 11.07
C ARG A 215 -12.88 5.57 10.16
N THR A 216 -12.73 6.66 9.40
CA THR A 216 -13.78 7.08 8.45
C THR A 216 -14.09 5.99 7.42
N PHE A 217 -13.07 5.25 6.96
CA PHE A 217 -13.26 4.15 6.02
C PHE A 217 -14.02 2.99 6.66
N ILE A 218 -13.68 2.61 7.89
CA ILE A 218 -14.39 1.58 8.66
C ILE A 218 -15.84 1.98 8.90
N ASP A 219 -16.09 3.24 9.31
CA ASP A 219 -17.43 3.76 9.56
C ASP A 219 -18.32 3.67 8.29
N ILE A 220 -17.76 3.97 7.11
CA ILE A 220 -18.48 3.83 5.84
C ILE A 220 -18.79 2.37 5.50
N LEU A 221 -17.92 1.43 5.88
CA LEU A 221 -18.17 0.00 5.68
C LEU A 221 -19.23 -0.56 6.62
N ASP A 222 -19.33 -0.04 7.84
CA ASP A 222 -20.29 -0.48 8.88
C ASP A 222 -21.73 -0.01 8.60
N TYR A 223 -21.92 1.10 7.85
CA TYR A 223 -23.23 1.70 7.56
C TYR A 223 -24.00 1.01 6.41
N HIS A 224 -23.54 -0.15 5.92
CA HIS A 224 -24.15 -0.89 4.82
C HIS A 224 -24.00 -2.39 5.01
#